data_0aad86dd89b1dc89223dac7f16c4a675
#
_entry.id   0aad86dd89b1dc89223dac7f16c4a675
#
_cell.length_a   1.000
_cell.length_b   1.000
_cell.length_c   1.000
_cell.angle_alpha   90.00
_cell.angle_beta   90.00
_cell.angle_gamma   90.00
#
_symmetry.space_group_name_H-M   'P 1'
#
loop_
_entity.id
_entity.type
_entity.pdbx_description
1 polymer ?
#
loop_
_entity_poly.entity_id
_entity_poly.type
_entity_poly.pdbx_seq_one_letter_code
_entity_poly.pdbx_strand_id
1 'polypeptide(L)'
;GFVGLPEESLGAAITALGDVSGNWDDFLLVMVAFLFVDIFDTAGTLYSVGRQAGYVDADDTLHKSEEAFMSDASATIVGALTGTSTTTTYIESAAGVEEGGKTGLVAVTVGVLMLSGLFLSGLFKAIPTFAAASALVIIGAMMMKQVVDIDWNDSEMVLPAFLTIVLMPFTYSIADGIAWGVITYVLIKMMVGKWEEPGPIMYGIAVFMLMFYLGPGDQSTFGWLFGTLGL
;
A
#
# COMPACT_ATOMS: atom_id res chain seq x y z
N GLY A 1 -6.07 1.45 33.88
CA GLY A 1 -6.28 0.08 33.41
C GLY A 1 -5.13 -0.37 32.54
N PHE A 2 -4.63 -1.57 32.77
CA PHE A 2 -3.49 -2.09 32.03
C PHE A 2 -3.85 -2.48 30.60
N VAL A 3 -5.12 -2.69 30.27
CA VAL A 3 -5.63 -2.98 28.93
C VAL A 3 -6.94 -2.23 28.77
N GLY A 4 -6.97 -1.18 27.97
CA GLY A 4 -8.21 -0.57 27.49
C GLY A 4 -8.65 -1.34 26.25
N LEU A 5 -9.70 -2.11 26.35
CA LEU A 5 -10.32 -2.66 25.14
C LEU A 5 -10.91 -1.51 24.32
N PRO A 6 -10.79 -1.52 22.98
CA PRO A 6 -11.35 -0.49 22.12
C PRO A 6 -12.87 -0.65 21.98
N GLU A 7 -13.59 -0.48 23.10
CA GLU A 7 -15.05 -0.74 23.17
C GLU A 7 -15.83 0.13 22.18
N GLU A 8 -15.37 1.35 21.93
CA GLU A 8 -16.03 2.29 21.00
C GLU A 8 -15.76 1.97 19.52
N SER A 9 -14.62 1.32 19.21
CA SER A 9 -14.23 1.01 17.82
C SER A 9 -14.51 -0.44 17.43
N LEU A 10 -14.73 -1.33 18.39
CA LEU A 10 -15.03 -2.74 18.12
C LEU A 10 -16.37 -2.86 17.39
N GLY A 11 -16.35 -3.33 16.15
CA GLY A 11 -17.54 -3.47 15.31
C GLY A 11 -18.08 -2.13 14.76
N ALA A 12 -17.42 -1.00 15.01
CA ALA A 12 -17.85 0.31 14.50
C ALA A 12 -17.97 0.33 12.97
N ALA A 13 -17.10 -0.41 12.27
CA ALA A 13 -17.16 -0.53 10.82
C ALA A 13 -18.49 -1.16 10.34
N ILE A 14 -19.02 -2.15 11.07
CA ILE A 14 -20.31 -2.80 10.71
C ILE A 14 -21.48 -1.85 10.96
N THR A 15 -21.46 -1.12 12.06
CA THR A 15 -22.53 -0.16 12.38
C THR A 15 -22.51 1.02 11.42
N ALA A 16 -21.34 1.53 11.08
CA ALA A 16 -21.17 2.63 10.13
C ALA A 16 -21.65 2.27 8.70
N LEU A 17 -21.55 1.01 8.29
CA LEU A 17 -22.10 0.56 7.00
C LEU A 17 -23.61 0.77 6.90
N GLY A 18 -24.34 0.75 8.02
CA GLY A 18 -25.77 1.05 8.08
C GLY A 18 -26.09 2.54 7.83
N ASP A 19 -25.17 3.43 8.13
CA ASP A 19 -25.33 4.89 8.01
C ASP A 19 -24.97 5.42 6.61
N VAL A 20 -24.40 4.59 5.73
CA VAL A 20 -24.00 4.95 4.35
C VAL A 20 -25.20 5.20 3.43
N SER A 21 -26.42 4.85 3.85
CA SER A 21 -27.63 4.80 3.02
C SER A 21 -28.04 6.10 2.31
N GLY A 22 -27.34 7.21 2.52
CA GLY A 22 -27.57 8.50 1.84
C GLY A 22 -26.44 9.01 0.94
N ASN A 23 -25.24 8.42 1.04
CA ASN A 23 -24.02 8.91 0.37
C ASN A 23 -23.20 7.75 -0.24
N TRP A 24 -23.86 6.88 -0.99
CA TRP A 24 -23.22 5.70 -1.59
C TRP A 24 -22.14 6.05 -2.61
N ASP A 25 -22.28 7.15 -3.32
CA ASP A 25 -21.35 7.70 -4.30
C ASP A 25 -20.01 8.05 -3.65
N ASP A 26 -20.04 8.90 -2.61
CA ASP A 26 -18.84 9.25 -1.85
C ASP A 26 -18.21 8.03 -1.17
N PHE A 27 -19.03 7.14 -0.62
CA PHE A 27 -18.54 5.91 0.00
C PHE A 27 -17.81 5.01 -0.99
N LEU A 28 -18.40 4.78 -2.18
CA LEU A 28 -17.77 3.96 -3.21
C LEU A 28 -16.48 4.58 -3.73
N LEU A 29 -16.45 5.90 -3.93
CA LEU A 29 -15.26 6.60 -4.37
C LEU A 29 -14.11 6.43 -3.37
N VAL A 30 -14.39 6.68 -2.09
CA VAL A 30 -13.42 6.56 -1.00
C VAL A 30 -12.98 5.09 -0.85
N MET A 31 -13.91 4.15 -0.90
CA MET A 31 -13.61 2.72 -0.83
C MET A 31 -12.67 2.28 -1.95
N VAL A 32 -12.93 2.69 -3.19
CA VAL A 32 -12.09 2.35 -4.33
C VAL A 32 -10.71 3.00 -4.20
N ALA A 33 -10.64 4.26 -3.75
CA ALA A 33 -9.37 4.94 -3.50
C ALA A 33 -8.52 4.19 -2.46
N PHE A 34 -9.11 3.83 -1.31
CA PHE A 34 -8.42 3.06 -0.28
C PHE A 34 -8.02 1.67 -0.76
N LEU A 35 -8.88 0.99 -1.54
CA LEU A 35 -8.57 -0.31 -2.13
C LEU A 35 -7.32 -0.23 -3.02
N PHE A 36 -7.20 0.80 -3.86
CA PHE A 36 -6.01 0.98 -4.69
C PHE A 36 -4.75 1.23 -3.86
N VAL A 37 -4.83 2.09 -2.85
CA VAL A 37 -3.71 2.35 -1.95
C VAL A 37 -3.26 1.05 -1.28
N ASP A 38 -4.20 0.28 -0.72
CA ASP A 38 -3.96 -0.97 -0.02
C ASP A 38 -3.32 -2.04 -0.94
N ILE A 39 -3.86 -2.21 -2.16
CA ILE A 39 -3.31 -3.15 -3.14
C ILE A 39 -1.86 -2.78 -3.52
N PHE A 40 -1.58 -1.51 -3.80
CA PHE A 40 -0.24 -1.11 -4.21
C PHE A 40 0.76 -1.16 -3.06
N ASP A 41 0.34 -0.78 -1.86
CA ASP A 41 1.17 -0.86 -0.66
C ASP A 41 1.53 -2.32 -0.36
N THR A 42 0.52 -3.19 -0.33
CA THR A 42 0.70 -4.63 -0.12
C THR A 42 1.55 -5.26 -1.23
N ALA A 43 1.26 -4.98 -2.50
CA ALA A 43 2.00 -5.54 -3.63
C ALA A 43 3.47 -5.12 -3.59
N GLY A 44 3.74 -3.84 -3.37
CA GLY A 44 5.10 -3.30 -3.27
C GLY A 44 5.88 -3.92 -2.12
N THR A 45 5.27 -4.01 -0.95
CA THR A 45 5.90 -4.55 0.25
C THR A 45 6.13 -6.06 0.14
N LEU A 46 5.12 -6.83 -0.31
CA LEU A 46 5.25 -8.28 -0.51
C LEU A 46 6.34 -8.62 -1.53
N TYR A 47 6.37 -7.90 -2.66
CA TYR A 47 7.39 -8.10 -3.67
C TYR A 47 8.78 -7.76 -3.15
N SER A 48 8.93 -6.60 -2.51
CA SER A 48 10.20 -6.08 -2.00
C SER A 48 10.80 -7.00 -0.92
N VAL A 49 10.01 -7.35 0.09
CA VAL A 49 10.43 -8.25 1.17
C VAL A 49 10.61 -9.67 0.67
N GLY A 50 9.71 -10.14 -0.23
CA GLY A 50 9.80 -11.46 -0.84
C GLY A 50 11.06 -11.63 -1.68
N ARG A 51 11.46 -10.59 -2.44
CA ARG A 51 12.71 -10.58 -3.22
C ARG A 51 13.92 -10.67 -2.29
N GLN A 52 13.94 -9.91 -1.21
CA GLN A 52 15.01 -9.97 -0.21
C GLN A 52 15.08 -11.34 0.48
N ALA A 53 13.93 -11.99 0.70
CA ALA A 53 13.85 -13.34 1.26
C ALA A 53 14.25 -14.45 0.27
N GLY A 54 14.34 -14.13 -1.03
CA GLY A 54 14.62 -15.10 -2.11
C GLY A 54 13.37 -15.88 -2.54
N TYR A 55 12.17 -15.27 -2.42
CA TYR A 55 10.89 -15.85 -2.83
C TYR A 55 10.40 -15.33 -4.18
N VAL A 56 11.20 -14.56 -4.88
CA VAL A 56 10.93 -14.09 -6.24
C VAL A 56 11.73 -14.95 -7.21
N ASP A 57 11.04 -15.54 -8.17
CA ASP A 57 11.64 -16.40 -9.19
C ASP A 57 12.42 -15.58 -10.23
N ALA A 58 13.13 -16.29 -11.12
CA ALA A 58 13.90 -15.65 -12.21
C ALA A 58 13.02 -14.88 -13.22
N ASP A 59 11.74 -15.20 -13.26
CA ASP A 59 10.74 -14.52 -14.11
C ASP A 59 10.07 -13.32 -13.39
N ASP A 60 10.69 -12.82 -12.31
CA ASP A 60 10.19 -11.73 -11.47
C ASP A 60 8.81 -11.98 -10.86
N THR A 61 8.42 -13.25 -10.70
CA THR A 61 7.15 -13.62 -10.06
C THR A 61 7.36 -13.97 -8.59
N LEU A 62 6.50 -13.43 -7.73
CA LEU A 62 6.49 -13.76 -6.30
C LEU A 62 5.84 -15.13 -6.09
N HIS A 63 6.60 -16.07 -5.52
CA HIS A 63 6.10 -17.39 -5.17
C HIS A 63 4.94 -17.31 -4.18
N LYS A 64 3.83 -18.00 -4.46
CA LYS A 64 2.61 -17.99 -3.63
C LYS A 64 2.02 -16.60 -3.39
N SER A 65 2.04 -15.75 -4.41
CA SER A 65 1.49 -14.40 -4.32
C SER A 65 -0.01 -14.41 -3.96
N GLU A 66 -0.79 -15.34 -4.53
CA GLU A 66 -2.23 -15.45 -4.24
C GLU A 66 -2.52 -15.71 -2.76
N GLU A 67 -1.81 -16.67 -2.15
CA GLU A 67 -1.96 -16.99 -0.73
C GLU A 67 -1.49 -15.83 0.17
N ALA A 68 -0.44 -15.11 -0.25
CA ALA A 68 0.06 -13.96 0.48
C ALA A 68 -0.97 -12.81 0.48
N PHE A 69 -1.55 -12.46 -0.68
CA PHE A 69 -2.61 -11.48 -0.78
C PHE A 69 -3.88 -11.90 -0.04
N MET A 70 -4.26 -13.16 -0.09
CA MET A 70 -5.39 -13.67 0.68
C MET A 70 -5.18 -13.56 2.18
N SER A 71 -3.96 -13.81 2.66
CA SER A 71 -3.60 -13.65 4.07
C SER A 71 -3.71 -12.19 4.50
N ASP A 72 -3.18 -11.27 3.69
CA ASP A 72 -3.22 -9.81 3.92
C ASP A 72 -4.68 -9.30 3.96
N ALA A 73 -5.48 -9.64 2.96
CA ALA A 73 -6.90 -9.28 2.92
C ALA A 73 -7.68 -9.83 4.11
N SER A 74 -7.41 -11.07 4.53
CA SER A 74 -8.03 -11.67 5.71
C SER A 74 -7.65 -10.93 6.99
N ALA A 75 -6.39 -10.51 7.12
CA ALA A 75 -5.91 -9.73 8.25
C ALA A 75 -6.57 -8.33 8.28
N THR A 76 -6.73 -7.69 7.12
CA THR A 76 -7.43 -6.41 6.99
C THR A 76 -8.92 -6.50 7.41
N ILE A 77 -9.62 -7.59 7.04
CA ILE A 77 -10.99 -7.83 7.52
C ILE A 77 -11.03 -7.95 9.05
N VAL A 78 -10.11 -8.72 9.64
CA VAL A 78 -10.03 -8.85 11.10
C VAL A 78 -9.68 -7.50 11.74
N GLY A 79 -8.77 -6.72 11.15
CA GLY A 79 -8.43 -5.38 11.59
C GLY A 79 -9.65 -4.46 11.61
N ALA A 80 -10.43 -4.42 10.53
CA ALA A 80 -11.66 -3.62 10.44
C ALA A 80 -12.69 -4.03 11.51
N LEU A 81 -12.86 -5.33 11.76
CA LEU A 81 -13.77 -5.82 12.81
C LEU A 81 -13.31 -5.45 14.22
N THR A 82 -12.00 -5.37 14.44
CA THR A 82 -11.42 -4.97 15.73
C THR A 82 -11.30 -3.46 15.90
N GLY A 83 -11.62 -2.67 14.86
CA GLY A 83 -11.62 -1.22 14.89
C GLY A 83 -10.23 -0.61 14.67
N THR A 84 -9.36 -1.31 13.96
CA THR A 84 -8.07 -0.77 13.49
C THR A 84 -8.15 -0.33 12.03
N SER A 85 -7.16 0.43 11.57
CA SER A 85 -6.96 0.68 10.13
C SER A 85 -6.62 -0.62 9.40
N THR A 86 -6.39 -0.55 8.08
CA THR A 86 -5.93 -1.69 7.30
C THR A 86 -4.74 -2.40 7.97
N THR A 87 -4.75 -3.73 7.94
CA THR A 87 -3.66 -4.56 8.47
C THR A 87 -2.90 -5.10 7.28
N THR A 88 -1.88 -4.38 6.88
CA THR A 88 -1.08 -4.69 5.69
C THR A 88 0.26 -5.31 6.05
N THR A 89 0.94 -5.85 5.05
CA THR A 89 2.29 -6.40 5.17
C THR A 89 3.29 -5.31 5.53
N TYR A 90 4.04 -5.50 6.61
CA TYR A 90 5.01 -4.51 7.11
C TYR A 90 6.33 -4.59 6.36
N ILE A 91 6.82 -3.43 5.91
CA ILE A 91 8.13 -3.26 5.29
C ILE A 91 9.28 -3.56 6.27
N GLU A 92 9.04 -3.36 7.57
CA GLU A 92 9.96 -3.68 8.66
C GLU A 92 10.28 -5.17 8.75
N SER A 93 9.47 -6.03 8.13
CA SER A 93 9.75 -7.46 7.99
C SER A 93 11.08 -7.72 7.27
N ALA A 94 11.55 -6.78 6.45
CA ALA A 94 12.86 -6.80 5.80
C ALA A 94 14.01 -6.96 6.80
N ALA A 95 13.93 -6.32 7.97
CA ALA A 95 14.92 -6.45 9.02
C ALA A 95 15.01 -7.89 9.55
N GLY A 96 13.87 -8.55 9.74
CA GLY A 96 13.83 -9.97 10.16
C GLY A 96 14.38 -10.91 9.08
N VAL A 97 14.17 -10.57 7.81
CA VAL A 97 14.70 -11.32 6.67
C VAL A 97 16.23 -11.19 6.59
N GLU A 98 16.79 -9.99 6.80
CA GLU A 98 18.24 -9.78 6.83
C GLU A 98 18.93 -10.58 7.93
N GLU A 99 18.29 -10.77 9.08
CA GLU A 99 18.77 -11.63 10.18
C GLU A 99 18.60 -13.13 9.89
N GLY A 100 18.11 -13.49 8.71
CA GLY A 100 17.97 -14.88 8.25
C GLY A 100 16.59 -15.49 8.46
N GLY A 101 15.62 -14.72 8.88
CA GLY A 101 14.23 -15.17 9.05
C GLY A 101 13.50 -15.37 7.74
N LYS A 102 13.28 -16.63 7.34
CA LYS A 102 12.69 -16.98 6.03
C LYS A 102 11.51 -17.95 6.13
N THR A 103 10.88 -18.10 7.28
CA THR A 103 9.78 -19.06 7.44
C THR A 103 8.58 -18.41 8.11
N GLY A 104 7.39 -18.98 7.92
CA GLY A 104 6.17 -18.53 8.60
C GLY A 104 6.27 -18.51 10.13
N LEU A 105 7.24 -19.23 10.71
CA LEU A 105 7.50 -19.20 12.15
C LEU A 105 7.93 -17.80 12.62
N VAL A 106 8.63 -17.04 11.78
CA VAL A 106 8.98 -15.62 12.06
C VAL A 106 7.71 -14.80 12.23
N ALA A 107 6.76 -14.91 11.29
CA ALA A 107 5.50 -14.20 11.36
C ALA A 107 4.69 -14.57 12.61
N VAL A 108 4.63 -15.85 12.96
CA VAL A 108 3.97 -16.31 14.20
C VAL A 108 4.65 -15.73 15.44
N THR A 109 5.98 -15.72 15.47
CA THR A 109 6.74 -15.16 16.60
C THR A 109 6.47 -13.66 16.75
N VAL A 110 6.50 -12.91 15.63
CA VAL A 110 6.17 -11.48 15.63
C VAL A 110 4.74 -11.25 16.10
N GLY A 111 3.77 -12.04 15.61
CA GLY A 111 2.38 -11.96 16.06
C GLY A 111 2.21 -12.18 17.56
N VAL A 112 2.86 -13.19 18.12
CA VAL A 112 2.85 -13.46 19.56
C VAL A 112 3.49 -12.30 20.36
N LEU A 113 4.60 -11.76 19.87
CA LEU A 113 5.26 -10.61 20.51
C LEU A 113 4.38 -9.35 20.44
N MET A 114 3.71 -9.11 19.32
CA MET A 114 2.75 -8.00 19.17
C MET A 114 1.58 -8.14 20.16
N LEU A 115 1.01 -9.35 20.28
CA LEU A 115 -0.04 -9.62 21.27
C LEU A 115 0.46 -9.43 22.71
N SER A 116 1.69 -9.83 23.01
CA SER A 116 2.28 -9.61 24.34
C SER A 116 2.49 -8.09 24.61
N GLY A 117 2.71 -7.31 23.57
CA GLY A 117 2.83 -5.86 23.63
C GLY A 117 1.58 -5.16 24.14
N LEU A 118 0.39 -5.76 24.04
CA LEU A 118 -0.84 -5.22 24.61
C LEU A 118 -0.71 -4.99 26.12
N PHE A 119 -0.01 -5.88 26.81
CA PHE A 119 0.25 -5.74 28.26
C PHE A 119 1.28 -4.65 28.57
N LEU A 120 2.08 -4.24 27.58
CA LEU A 120 3.12 -3.22 27.68
C LEU A 120 2.70 -1.91 27.01
N SER A 121 1.43 -1.70 26.75
CA SER A 121 0.92 -0.53 26.03
C SER A 121 1.35 0.80 26.63
N GLY A 122 1.47 0.87 27.97
CA GLY A 122 2.00 2.04 28.68
C GLY A 122 3.47 2.34 28.34
N LEU A 123 4.29 1.31 28.15
CA LEU A 123 5.69 1.45 27.76
C LEU A 123 5.80 1.93 26.31
N PHE A 124 5.02 1.37 25.40
CA PHE A 124 5.02 1.78 23.99
C PHE A 124 4.55 3.23 23.81
N LYS A 125 3.57 3.68 24.59
CA LYS A 125 3.13 5.09 24.59
C LYS A 125 4.21 6.06 25.09
N ALA A 126 5.18 5.58 25.85
CA ALA A 126 6.30 6.38 26.34
C ALA A 126 7.41 6.55 25.28
N ILE A 127 7.40 5.76 24.19
CA ILE A 127 8.39 5.88 23.13
C ILE A 127 8.05 7.11 22.27
N PRO A 128 8.94 8.11 22.22
CA PRO A 128 8.67 9.30 21.43
C PRO A 128 8.76 9.01 19.92
N THR A 129 7.96 9.70 19.13
CA THR A 129 7.84 9.52 17.68
C THR A 129 9.17 9.66 16.94
N PHE A 130 10.06 10.53 17.42
CA PHE A 130 11.39 10.70 16.80
C PHE A 130 12.28 9.46 16.93
N ALA A 131 12.10 8.67 18.00
CA ALA A 131 12.85 7.41 18.15
C ALA A 131 12.37 6.35 17.16
N ALA A 132 11.05 6.24 16.93
CA ALA A 132 10.49 5.39 15.90
C ALA A 132 10.93 5.83 14.49
N ALA A 133 10.92 7.15 14.22
CA ALA A 133 11.37 7.71 12.95
C ALA A 133 12.83 7.35 12.64
N SER A 134 13.69 7.33 13.64
CA SER A 134 15.11 6.95 13.47
C SER A 134 15.27 5.50 13.00
N ALA A 135 14.46 4.57 13.53
CA ALA A 135 14.46 3.18 13.10
C ALA A 135 13.96 3.05 11.65
N LEU A 136 12.90 3.78 11.28
CA LEU A 136 12.38 3.78 9.92
C LEU A 136 13.39 4.29 8.89
N VAL A 137 14.21 5.29 9.24
CA VAL A 137 15.29 5.78 8.36
C VAL A 137 16.32 4.67 8.09
N ILE A 138 16.69 3.90 9.11
CA ILE A 138 17.63 2.78 8.93
C ILE A 138 17.03 1.71 8.03
N ILE A 139 15.79 1.31 8.26
CA ILE A 139 15.08 0.31 7.44
C ILE A 139 14.95 0.82 5.99
N GLY A 140 14.55 2.07 5.80
CA GLY A 140 14.49 2.70 4.49
C GLY A 140 15.83 2.67 3.75
N ALA A 141 16.93 2.95 4.46
CA ALA A 141 18.28 2.86 3.88
C ALA A 141 18.65 1.43 3.45
N MET A 142 18.24 0.41 4.21
CA MET A 142 18.44 -0.98 3.84
C MET A 142 17.68 -1.34 2.56
N MET A 143 16.46 -0.84 2.41
CA MET A 143 15.62 -1.08 1.24
C MET A 143 16.05 -0.28 -0.01
N MET A 144 16.75 0.82 0.15
CA MET A 144 17.34 1.58 -0.98
C MET A 144 18.27 0.74 -1.85
N LYS A 145 18.79 -0.37 -1.36
CA LYS A 145 19.59 -1.32 -2.16
C LYS A 145 18.81 -1.83 -3.39
N GLN A 146 17.50 -1.92 -3.32
CA GLN A 146 16.65 -2.41 -4.41
C GLN A 146 16.50 -1.39 -5.56
N VAL A 147 16.79 -0.13 -5.32
CA VAL A 147 16.79 0.92 -6.37
C VAL A 147 17.82 0.63 -7.47
N VAL A 148 18.86 -0.16 -7.15
CA VAL A 148 19.88 -0.59 -8.13
C VAL A 148 19.30 -1.54 -9.19
N ASP A 149 18.21 -2.24 -8.87
CA ASP A 149 17.56 -3.18 -9.79
C ASP A 149 16.76 -2.46 -10.91
N ILE A 150 16.51 -1.17 -10.75
CA ILE A 150 15.91 -0.34 -11.79
C ILE A 150 16.96 -0.10 -12.88
N ASP A 151 16.60 -0.41 -14.13
CA ASP A 151 17.50 -0.07 -15.26
C ASP A 151 17.48 1.44 -15.54
N TRP A 152 18.40 2.14 -14.92
CA TRP A 152 18.59 3.58 -15.09
C TRP A 152 19.13 3.98 -16.46
N ASN A 153 19.52 3.02 -17.33
CA ASN A 153 19.93 3.28 -18.71
C ASN A 153 18.74 3.22 -19.68
N ASP A 154 17.63 2.62 -19.26
CA ASP A 154 16.40 2.64 -20.03
C ASP A 154 15.70 4.00 -19.89
N SER A 155 15.82 4.84 -20.93
CA SER A 155 15.21 6.17 -20.96
C SER A 155 13.67 6.16 -20.81
N GLU A 156 13.02 5.03 -21.12
CA GLU A 156 11.59 4.88 -20.99
C GLU A 156 11.16 4.60 -19.54
N MET A 157 12.06 4.02 -18.72
CA MET A 157 11.82 3.68 -17.33
C MET A 157 12.31 4.75 -16.34
N VAL A 158 13.35 5.50 -16.68
CA VAL A 158 13.99 6.48 -15.78
C VAL A 158 13.00 7.52 -15.27
N LEU A 159 12.21 8.13 -16.16
CA LEU A 159 11.29 9.20 -15.77
C LEU A 159 10.12 8.69 -14.91
N PRO A 160 9.44 7.57 -15.25
CA PRO A 160 8.45 6.96 -14.35
C PRO A 160 9.01 6.61 -12.98
N ALA A 161 10.15 5.95 -12.92
CA ALA A 161 10.80 5.57 -11.67
C ALA A 161 11.17 6.79 -10.82
N PHE A 162 11.76 7.81 -11.45
CA PHE A 162 12.09 9.06 -10.79
C PHE A 162 10.87 9.75 -10.19
N LEU A 163 9.79 9.88 -10.97
CA LEU A 163 8.57 10.52 -10.50
C LEU A 163 7.95 9.73 -9.33
N THR A 164 7.92 8.41 -9.42
CA THR A 164 7.43 7.56 -8.32
C THR A 164 8.21 7.84 -7.05
N ILE A 165 9.54 7.76 -7.09
CA ILE A 165 10.39 7.92 -5.91
C ILE A 165 10.30 9.32 -5.32
N VAL A 166 10.29 10.35 -6.17
CA VAL A 166 10.33 11.75 -5.72
C VAL A 166 8.97 12.25 -5.24
N LEU A 167 7.88 11.90 -5.93
CA LEU A 167 6.57 12.40 -5.57
C LEU A 167 6.05 11.83 -4.25
N MET A 168 6.35 10.57 -3.90
CA MET A 168 5.93 9.99 -2.63
C MET A 168 6.26 10.86 -1.42
N PRO A 169 7.51 11.27 -1.18
CA PRO A 169 7.84 12.13 -0.04
C PRO A 169 7.34 13.57 -0.21
N PHE A 170 7.26 14.09 -1.44
CA PHE A 170 6.80 15.47 -1.68
C PHE A 170 5.29 15.64 -1.48
N THR A 171 4.50 14.64 -1.82
CA THR A 171 3.04 14.67 -1.64
C THR A 171 2.59 14.08 -0.31
N TYR A 172 3.51 13.45 0.45
CA TYR A 172 3.19 12.64 1.63
C TYR A 172 2.20 11.51 1.33
N SER A 173 2.21 11.01 0.09
CA SER A 173 1.26 10.02 -0.40
C SER A 173 1.96 8.98 -1.27
N ILE A 174 1.90 7.72 -0.85
CA ILE A 174 2.41 6.58 -1.63
C ILE A 174 1.59 6.46 -2.93
N ALA A 175 0.27 6.65 -2.83
CA ALA A 175 -0.63 6.55 -3.96
C ALA A 175 -0.30 7.55 -5.08
N ASP A 176 0.02 8.80 -4.72
CA ASP A 176 0.36 9.83 -5.71
C ASP A 176 1.64 9.49 -6.47
N GLY A 177 2.66 9.02 -5.75
CA GLY A 177 3.91 8.60 -6.38
C GLY A 177 3.69 7.47 -7.38
N ILE A 178 2.96 6.42 -6.98
CA ILE A 178 2.65 5.29 -7.85
C ILE A 178 1.79 5.72 -9.03
N ALA A 179 0.74 6.50 -8.79
CA ALA A 179 -0.17 6.96 -9.83
C ALA A 179 0.56 7.73 -10.94
N TRP A 180 1.36 8.73 -10.57
CA TRP A 180 2.12 9.51 -11.55
C TRP A 180 3.21 8.69 -12.22
N GLY A 181 3.82 7.73 -11.53
CA GLY A 181 4.75 6.77 -12.13
C GLY A 181 4.08 5.92 -13.20
N VAL A 182 2.94 5.31 -12.89
CA VAL A 182 2.19 4.47 -13.83
C VAL A 182 1.66 5.28 -15.01
N ILE A 183 1.08 6.45 -14.77
CA ILE A 183 0.59 7.36 -15.83
C ILE A 183 1.73 7.73 -16.77
N THR A 184 2.87 8.13 -16.21
CA THR A 184 4.02 8.55 -17.02
C THR A 184 4.59 7.38 -17.81
N TYR A 185 4.69 6.18 -17.22
CA TYR A 185 5.12 4.98 -17.90
C TYR A 185 4.25 4.66 -19.12
N VAL A 186 2.94 4.63 -18.92
CA VAL A 186 2.00 4.36 -20.01
C VAL A 186 2.10 5.43 -21.10
N LEU A 187 2.16 6.71 -20.73
CA LEU A 187 2.30 7.80 -21.70
C LEU A 187 3.59 7.69 -22.52
N ILE A 188 4.73 7.39 -21.90
CA ILE A 188 6.00 7.22 -22.60
C ILE A 188 5.92 6.04 -23.55
N LYS A 189 5.41 4.89 -23.13
CA LYS A 189 5.25 3.70 -24.01
C LYS A 189 4.34 4.01 -25.20
N MET A 190 3.28 4.78 -25.01
CA MET A 190 2.43 5.24 -26.09
C MET A 190 3.18 6.18 -27.06
N MET A 191 3.96 7.12 -26.55
CA MET A 191 4.70 8.09 -27.36
C MET A 191 5.81 7.42 -28.19
N VAL A 192 6.44 6.37 -27.67
CA VAL A 192 7.50 5.60 -28.35
C VAL A 192 6.89 4.57 -29.33
N GLY A 193 5.57 4.37 -29.32
CA GLY A 193 4.88 3.43 -30.20
C GLY A 193 4.86 1.99 -29.71
N LYS A 194 5.25 1.76 -28.45
CA LYS A 194 5.27 0.43 -27.82
C LYS A 194 3.96 0.15 -27.05
N TRP A 195 2.85 0.18 -27.76
CA TRP A 195 1.51 0.07 -27.18
C TRP A 195 1.20 -1.29 -26.51
N GLU A 196 1.92 -2.33 -26.90
CA GLU A 196 1.67 -3.69 -26.41
C GLU A 196 2.40 -4.00 -25.10
N GLU A 197 3.48 -3.25 -24.76
CA GLU A 197 4.28 -3.52 -23.57
C GLU A 197 3.52 -3.26 -22.27
N PRO A 198 2.77 -2.13 -22.09
CA PRO A 198 1.90 -1.99 -20.94
C PRO A 198 0.67 -2.90 -21.15
N GLY A 199 0.55 -3.98 -20.42
CA GLY A 199 -0.61 -4.85 -20.51
C GLY A 199 -1.95 -4.11 -20.28
N PRO A 200 -3.11 -4.70 -20.64
CA PRO A 200 -4.41 -4.04 -20.54
C PRO A 200 -4.76 -3.59 -19.13
N ILE A 201 -4.26 -4.30 -18.13
CA ILE A 201 -4.43 -3.95 -16.71
C ILE A 201 -3.73 -2.62 -16.40
N MET A 202 -2.51 -2.42 -16.90
CA MET A 202 -1.74 -1.20 -16.69
C MET A 202 -2.43 0.03 -17.32
N TYR A 203 -3.01 -0.14 -18.50
CA TYR A 203 -3.85 0.89 -19.12
C TYR A 203 -5.08 1.21 -18.27
N GLY A 204 -5.76 0.17 -17.77
CA GLY A 204 -6.91 0.33 -16.88
C GLY A 204 -6.55 1.14 -15.63
N ILE A 205 -5.43 0.81 -14.99
CA ILE A 205 -4.93 1.52 -13.82
C ILE A 205 -4.59 2.98 -14.16
N ALA A 206 -3.86 3.22 -15.27
CA ALA A 206 -3.49 4.57 -15.69
C ALA A 206 -4.72 5.45 -15.96
N VAL A 207 -5.72 4.93 -16.66
CA VAL A 207 -6.97 5.65 -16.93
C VAL A 207 -7.73 5.92 -15.64
N PHE A 208 -7.83 4.94 -14.75
CA PHE A 208 -8.48 5.11 -13.45
C PHE A 208 -7.80 6.20 -12.62
N MET A 209 -6.47 6.17 -12.52
CA MET A 209 -5.69 7.17 -11.79
C MET A 209 -5.83 8.57 -12.42
N LEU A 210 -5.82 8.66 -13.74
CA LEU A 210 -6.11 9.93 -14.43
C LEU A 210 -7.51 10.48 -14.08
N MET A 211 -8.52 9.63 -14.09
CA MET A 211 -9.88 10.03 -13.73
C MET A 211 -10.00 10.41 -12.24
N PHE A 212 -9.17 9.83 -11.38
CA PHE A 212 -9.14 10.16 -9.96
C PHE A 212 -8.52 11.55 -9.71
N TYR A 213 -7.42 11.89 -10.43
CA TYR A 213 -6.71 13.16 -10.23
C TYR A 213 -7.18 14.30 -11.13
N LEU A 214 -7.68 13.99 -12.33
CA LEU A 214 -8.15 14.99 -13.29
C LEU A 214 -9.67 15.06 -13.25
N GLY A 215 -10.20 16.18 -12.79
CA GLY A 215 -11.62 16.46 -12.82
C GLY A 215 -11.88 17.95 -13.05
N PRO A 216 -13.08 18.34 -13.48
CA PRO A 216 -13.42 19.73 -13.69
C PRO A 216 -13.54 20.47 -12.35
N GLY A 217 -12.77 21.52 -12.17
CA GLY A 217 -12.70 22.30 -10.93
C GLY A 217 -11.85 21.61 -9.87
N ASP A 218 -12.28 21.67 -8.62
CA ASP A 218 -11.60 21.04 -7.46
C ASP A 218 -12.11 19.61 -7.18
N GLN A 219 -12.89 19.02 -8.09
CA GLN A 219 -13.46 17.69 -7.93
C GLN A 219 -12.75 16.69 -8.85
N SER A 220 -12.62 15.43 -8.39
CA SER A 220 -12.20 14.34 -9.26
C SER A 220 -13.23 14.13 -10.39
N THR A 221 -12.80 13.52 -11.51
CA THR A 221 -13.74 13.17 -12.61
C THR A 221 -14.87 12.26 -12.11
N PHE A 222 -14.58 11.39 -11.15
CA PHE A 222 -15.60 10.55 -10.53
C PHE A 222 -16.62 11.37 -9.76
N GLY A 223 -16.20 12.29 -8.89
CA GLY A 223 -17.12 13.17 -8.15
C GLY A 223 -17.98 14.03 -9.09
N TRP A 224 -17.40 14.51 -10.19
CA TRP A 224 -18.16 15.22 -11.21
C TRP A 224 -19.16 14.32 -11.95
N LEU A 225 -18.75 13.08 -12.31
CA LEU A 225 -19.59 12.12 -13.01
C LEU A 225 -20.78 11.69 -12.15
N PHE A 226 -20.55 11.35 -10.90
CA PHE A 226 -21.61 10.97 -9.97
C PHE A 226 -22.56 12.14 -9.70
N GLY A 227 -22.04 13.34 -9.48
CA GLY A 227 -22.86 14.54 -9.32
C GLY A 227 -23.71 14.87 -10.53
N THR A 228 -23.25 14.58 -11.77
CA THR A 228 -24.05 14.79 -13.00
C THR A 228 -25.07 13.69 -13.26
N LEU A 229 -24.81 12.47 -12.77
CA LEU A 229 -25.74 11.34 -12.89
C LEU A 229 -26.81 11.34 -11.79
N GLY A 230 -26.65 12.19 -10.76
CA GLY A 230 -27.60 12.29 -9.64
C GLY A 230 -27.57 11.07 -8.72
N LEU A 231 -26.41 10.39 -8.65
CA LEU A 231 -26.17 9.19 -7.85
C LEU A 231 -25.51 9.57 -6.53
#